data_5265c2c2be4e67d8c6a6d37998acfb0a
#
_entry.id   5265c2c2be4e67d8c6a6d37998acfb0a
#
_cell.length_a   1.000
_cell.length_b   1.000
_cell.length_c   1.000
_cell.angle_alpha   90.00
_cell.angle_beta   90.00
_cell.angle_gamma   90.00
#
_symmetry.space_group_name_H-M   'P 1'
#
loop_
_entity.id
_entity.type
_entity.pdbx_description
1 polymer ?
#
loop_
_entity_poly.entity_id
_entity_poly.type
_entity_poly.pdbx_seq_one_letter_code
_entity_poly.pdbx_strand_id
1 'polypeptide(L)'
;VVLTLLLVTSLNCFAEEAIDINVADQATLMTIKGIGEKRAAAIVAYRDKNGNFKSIDELIEVKGISESLVEKSRALLKISSSK
;
A
#
# COMPACT_ATOMS: atom_id res chain seq x y z
N VAL A 1 30.95 -11.77 22.24
CA VAL A 1 31.47 -11.63 21.13
C VAL A 1 30.54 -11.75 19.97
N VAL A 2 30.08 -12.74 19.70
CA VAL A 2 29.25 -12.86 18.59
C VAL A 2 28.03 -12.10 18.56
N LEU A 3 27.52 -11.79 19.60
CA LEU A 3 26.34 -11.09 19.60
C LEU A 3 26.25 -9.95 18.71
N THR A 4 27.25 -9.40 18.47
CA THR A 4 27.21 -8.23 17.72
C THR A 4 26.41 -8.30 16.48
N LEU A 5 26.48 -9.28 15.81
CA LEU A 5 25.84 -9.30 14.57
C LEU A 5 24.39 -9.15 14.62
N LEU A 6 23.81 -9.60 15.54
CA LEU A 6 22.42 -9.56 15.50
C LEU A 6 21.85 -8.24 15.32
N LEU A 7 22.37 -7.31 15.86
CA LEU A 7 21.75 -6.05 15.81
C LEU A 7 21.66 -5.55 14.45
N VAL A 8 22.50 -5.90 13.70
CA VAL A 8 22.51 -5.40 12.40
C VAL A 8 21.24 -5.61 11.69
N THR A 9 20.73 -6.72 11.79
CA THR A 9 19.58 -7.01 11.04
C THR A 9 18.44 -6.13 11.31
N SER A 10 18.34 -5.68 12.43
CA SER A 10 17.17 -4.96 12.71
C SER A 10 17.05 -3.66 12.00
N LEU A 11 18.07 -3.14 11.56
CA LEU A 11 17.98 -1.92 10.92
C LEU A 11 17.13 -1.83 9.76
N ASN A 12 17.24 -2.69 8.92
CA ASN A 12 16.52 -2.51 7.71
C ASN A 12 15.09 -2.66 7.84
N CYS A 13 14.60 -3.14 8.82
CA CYS A 13 13.26 -3.33 8.87
C CYS A 13 12.43 -2.14 8.66
N PHE A 14 12.80 -1.04 9.15
CA PHE A 14 11.88 0.00 9.07
C PHE A 14 11.91 0.71 7.80
N ALA A 15 12.62 0.31 6.96
CA ALA A 15 12.69 1.01 5.77
C ALA A 15 11.40 1.04 5.16
N GLU A 16 11.11 1.96 4.51
CA GLU A 16 9.97 2.11 3.85
C GLU A 16 9.51 0.95 3.13
N GLU A 17 8.83 0.11 3.68
CA GLU A 17 8.28 -0.95 2.98
C GLU A 17 7.08 -0.48 2.25
N ALA A 18 6.97 -0.71 1.00
CA ALA A 18 5.82 -0.29 0.22
C ALA A 18 4.59 -1.03 0.68
N ILE A 19 3.45 -0.39 0.59
CA ILE A 19 2.18 -0.98 1.00
C ILE A 19 1.56 -1.68 -0.19
N ASP A 20 1.23 -2.95 -0.01
CA ASP A 20 0.62 -3.72 -1.07
C ASP A 20 -0.87 -3.46 -1.08
N ILE A 21 -1.36 -2.80 -2.10
CA ILE A 21 -2.76 -2.40 -2.13
C ILE A 21 -3.70 -3.58 -2.30
N ASN A 22 -3.20 -4.72 -2.68
CA ASN A 22 -4.04 -5.89 -2.82
C ASN A 22 -4.26 -6.66 -1.53
N VAL A 23 -3.43 -6.44 -0.54
CA VAL A 23 -3.58 -7.14 0.72
C VAL A 23 -3.75 -6.23 1.91
N ALA A 24 -3.50 -4.94 1.76
CA ALA A 24 -3.58 -4.04 2.88
C ALA A 24 -5.02 -3.89 3.35
N ASP A 25 -5.21 -3.82 4.65
CA ASP A 25 -6.55 -3.61 5.14
C ASP A 25 -6.80 -2.11 5.23
N GLN A 26 -7.99 -1.76 5.64
CA GLN A 26 -8.37 -0.35 5.67
C GLN A 26 -7.44 0.47 6.55
N ALA A 27 -7.09 -0.04 7.71
CA ALA A 27 -6.23 0.70 8.62
C ALA A 27 -4.85 0.95 8.02
N THR A 28 -4.32 -0.05 7.32
CA THR A 28 -3.02 0.10 6.70
C THR A 28 -3.08 1.11 5.57
N LEU A 29 -4.14 1.07 4.79
CA LEU A 29 -4.26 2.02 3.69
C LEU A 29 -4.39 3.45 4.21
N MET A 30 -4.95 3.62 5.38
CA MET A 30 -5.09 4.96 5.94
C MET A 30 -3.77 5.57 6.36
N THR A 31 -2.71 4.77 6.42
CA THR A 31 -1.41 5.34 6.74
C THR A 31 -0.81 6.06 5.55
N ILE A 32 -1.38 5.88 4.37
CA ILE A 32 -0.89 6.57 3.19
C ILE A 32 -1.38 8.01 3.24
N LYS A 33 -0.45 8.94 3.08
CA LYS A 33 -0.82 10.32 3.14
C LYS A 33 -1.84 10.63 2.07
N GLY A 34 -2.91 11.25 2.42
CA GLY A 34 -3.95 11.58 1.48
C GLY A 34 -5.08 10.56 1.41
N ILE A 35 -4.93 9.43 2.06
CA ILE A 35 -5.98 8.44 2.05
C ILE A 35 -6.58 8.37 3.45
N GLY A 36 -7.80 8.86 3.55
CA GLY A 36 -8.50 8.82 4.81
C GLY A 36 -9.39 7.61 4.87
N GLU A 37 -10.24 7.59 5.84
CA GLU A 37 -11.10 6.46 6.07
C GLU A 37 -11.97 6.13 4.88
N LYS A 38 -12.57 7.13 4.25
CA LYS A 38 -13.46 6.87 3.15
C LYS A 38 -12.74 6.36 1.92
N ARG A 39 -11.58 6.90 1.63
CA ARG A 39 -10.83 6.43 0.48
C ARG A 39 -10.30 5.04 0.71
N ALA A 40 -9.86 4.76 1.93
CA ALA A 40 -9.37 3.44 2.25
C ALA A 40 -10.50 2.41 2.12
N ALA A 41 -11.68 2.76 2.60
CA ALA A 41 -12.81 1.87 2.49
C ALA A 41 -13.20 1.64 1.04
N ALA A 42 -13.08 2.68 0.22
CA ALA A 42 -13.42 2.56 -1.19
C ALA A 42 -12.44 1.64 -1.91
N ILE A 43 -11.17 1.69 -1.52
CA ILE A 43 -10.17 0.82 -2.13
C ILE A 43 -10.47 -0.64 -1.78
N VAL A 44 -10.78 -0.88 -0.53
CA VAL A 44 -11.09 -2.25 -0.11
C VAL A 44 -12.34 -2.74 -0.82
N ALA A 45 -13.36 -1.90 -0.92
CA ALA A 45 -14.59 -2.29 -1.57
C ALA A 45 -14.38 -2.58 -3.05
N TYR A 46 -13.55 -1.77 -3.69
CA TYR A 46 -13.30 -1.97 -5.11
C TYR A 46 -12.59 -3.30 -5.31
N ARG A 47 -11.62 -3.58 -4.50
CA ARG A 47 -10.86 -4.80 -4.61
C ARG A 47 -11.74 -6.02 -4.35
N ASP A 48 -12.66 -5.93 -3.39
CA ASP A 48 -13.54 -7.01 -3.08
C ASP A 48 -14.53 -7.27 -4.20
N LYS A 49 -14.90 -6.23 -4.91
CA LYS A 49 -15.88 -6.37 -5.95
C LYS A 49 -15.29 -6.72 -7.29
N ASN A 50 -14.14 -6.18 -7.59
CA ASN A 50 -13.54 -6.34 -8.91
C ASN A 50 -12.31 -7.23 -8.95
N GLY A 51 -11.89 -7.71 -7.83
CA GLY A 51 -10.68 -8.51 -7.78
C GLY A 51 -9.47 -7.65 -7.54
N ASN A 52 -8.34 -8.27 -7.44
CA ASN A 52 -7.11 -7.56 -7.15
C ASN A 52 -6.78 -6.52 -8.19
N PHE A 53 -6.12 -5.47 -7.76
CA PHE A 53 -5.66 -4.46 -8.70
C PHE A 53 -4.55 -5.05 -9.55
N LYS A 54 -4.56 -4.75 -10.80
CA LYS A 54 -3.54 -5.24 -11.70
C LYS A 54 -2.40 -4.27 -11.84
N SER A 55 -2.62 -3.03 -11.47
CA SER A 55 -1.56 -2.05 -11.49
C SER A 55 -1.90 -0.98 -10.50
N ILE A 56 -0.91 -0.21 -10.10
CA ILE A 56 -1.16 0.88 -9.18
C ILE A 56 -2.03 1.92 -9.86
N ASP A 57 -1.89 2.08 -11.15
CA ASP A 57 -2.70 3.04 -11.87
C ASP A 57 -4.18 2.70 -11.82
N GLU A 58 -4.52 1.46 -11.60
CA GLU A 58 -5.90 1.07 -11.53
C GLU A 58 -6.61 1.72 -10.34
N LEU A 59 -5.87 2.22 -9.38
CA LEU A 59 -6.47 2.92 -8.27
C LEU A 59 -7.30 4.12 -8.72
N ILE A 60 -7.02 4.64 -9.89
CA ILE A 60 -7.78 5.77 -10.39
C ILE A 60 -9.23 5.39 -10.60
N GLU A 61 -9.50 4.11 -10.79
CA GLU A 61 -10.85 3.66 -10.97
C GLU A 61 -11.65 3.69 -9.67
N VAL A 62 -10.97 3.81 -8.55
CA VAL A 62 -11.65 3.81 -7.28
C VAL A 62 -12.22 5.18 -7.02
N LYS A 63 -13.49 5.23 -6.60
CA LYS A 63 -14.13 6.48 -6.35
C LYS A 63 -13.39 7.28 -5.30
N GLY A 64 -13.12 8.50 -5.59
CA GLY A 64 -12.41 9.37 -4.64
C GLY A 64 -10.91 9.38 -4.79
N ILE A 65 -10.36 8.54 -5.65
CA ILE A 65 -8.92 8.51 -5.87
C ILE A 65 -8.63 9.22 -7.17
N SER A 66 -7.77 10.21 -7.13
CA SER A 66 -7.43 10.95 -8.34
C SER A 66 -6.07 10.55 -8.83
N GLU A 67 -5.79 10.91 -10.05
CA GLU A 67 -4.50 10.60 -10.63
C GLU A 67 -3.39 11.28 -9.85
N SER A 68 -3.65 12.48 -9.41
CA SER A 68 -2.67 13.21 -8.64
C SER A 68 -2.34 12.48 -7.34
N LEU A 69 -3.34 11.95 -6.69
CA LEU A 69 -3.12 11.23 -5.45
C LEU A 69 -2.30 9.96 -5.72
N VAL A 70 -2.58 9.27 -6.81
CA VAL A 70 -1.84 8.07 -7.15
C VAL A 70 -0.39 8.40 -7.40
N GLU A 71 -0.15 9.50 -8.13
CA GLU A 71 1.23 9.87 -8.41
C GLU A 71 2.00 10.21 -7.14
N LYS A 72 1.36 10.88 -6.21
CA LYS A 72 2.05 11.24 -4.99
C LYS A 72 2.32 10.03 -4.12
N SER A 73 1.50 9.02 -4.22
CA SER A 73 1.65 7.85 -3.38
C SER A 73 2.38 6.70 -4.05
N ARG A 74 2.64 6.83 -5.33
CA ARG A 74 3.18 5.70 -6.09
C ARG A 74 4.42 5.07 -5.46
N ALA A 75 5.30 5.88 -4.94
CA ALA A 75 6.51 5.36 -4.37
C ALA A 75 6.26 4.53 -3.10
N LEU A 76 5.11 4.71 -2.48
CA LEU A 76 4.77 4.00 -1.26
C LEU A 76 3.91 2.77 -1.52
N LEU A 77 3.58 2.50 -2.76
CA LEU A 77 2.63 1.44 -3.07
C LEU A 77 3.27 0.35 -3.92
N LYS A 78 2.72 -0.83 -3.83
CA LYS A 78 3.14 -1.91 -4.69
C LYS A 78 1.96 -2.84 -4.92
N ILE A 79 2.11 -3.74 -5.84
CA ILE A 79 1.10 -4.72 -6.12
C ILE A 79 1.72 -6.10 -6.04
N SER A 80 1.11 -6.96 -5.26
CA SER A 80 1.58 -8.31 -5.15
C SER A 80 1.00 -9.05 -6.31
N SER A 81 1.77 -9.44 -7.24
CA SER A 81 1.26 -10.03 -8.41
C SER A 81 0.88 -11.44 -8.20
N SER A 82 1.38 -12.01 -7.39
CA SER A 82 1.02 -13.34 -7.17
C SER A 82 0.76 -14.11 -8.36
N LYS A 83 0.66 -14.31 -8.71
CA LYS A 83 0.21 -15.05 -9.49
C LYS A 83 0.21 -15.40 -9.62
#